data_de867bd56c83b9c10686b34c68c101dc
#
_entry.id   de867bd56c83b9c10686b34c68c101dc
#
_cell.length_a   1.000
_cell.length_b   1.000
_cell.length_c   1.000
_cell.angle_alpha   90.00
_cell.angle_beta   90.00
_cell.angle_gamma   90.00
#
_symmetry.space_group_name_H-M   'P 1'
#
loop_
_entity.id
_entity.type
_entity.pdbx_description
1 polymer ?
#
loop_
_entity_poly.entity_id
_entity_poly.type
_entity_poly.pdbx_seq_one_letter_code
_entity_poly.pdbx_strand_id
1 'polypeptide(L)'
;MSVRVRARRVLSALLTALVVPAVVVAGLSISPAAAHAFSRDGLPVEYLDVYSTSMGRNIRVEFQGGGPKAVYLLDGLRAQDDFNGWDINTAAFEWFYQSGISVVMPVGGQSSFYTDWYSPSALNKQTYTYKWETFLTQELPTYLATNKQISVTGNGVVGLSMSGGAALILAAFHPAQFRFAGSLSGFLNPSTIFMTNAIRVAMLDAGSYSVDNMWGPPWDPAWRRNDPTVQAQALVAAGTRLYIYCAPGGSTPIDDNTDAGVALSASSLESLAVAGNKAFQQAYAAAGGRNATFVFPASGNHSWPYWGQQLQALKGDLIATLNG
;
A
#
# COMPACT_ATOMS: atom_id res chain seq x y z
N MET A 1 -51.83 50.26 24.26
CA MET A 1 -51.60 49.42 23.06
C MET A 1 -50.15 49.07 23.03
N SER A 2 -49.80 47.81 23.40
CA SER A 2 -48.47 47.31 23.55
C SER A 2 -48.18 46.34 22.40
N VAL A 3 -47.19 46.63 21.56
CA VAL A 3 -46.74 45.77 20.47
C VAL A 3 -45.55 45.00 20.98
N ARG A 4 -45.73 43.68 21.19
CA ARG A 4 -44.64 42.76 21.53
C ARG A 4 -43.89 42.39 20.26
N VAL A 5 -42.65 42.83 20.15
CA VAL A 5 -41.69 42.33 19.14
C VAL A 5 -41.13 41.02 19.63
N ARG A 6 -41.43 39.91 18.95
CA ARG A 6 -40.77 38.61 19.15
C ARG A 6 -39.44 38.57 18.41
N ALA A 7 -38.36 38.58 19.17
CA ALA A 7 -37.02 38.28 18.65
C ALA A 7 -36.93 36.78 18.30
N ARG A 8 -36.87 36.44 17.01
CA ARG A 8 -36.47 35.12 16.53
C ARG A 8 -34.96 35.04 16.58
N ARG A 9 -34.43 34.25 17.50
CA ARG A 9 -33.03 33.80 17.49
C ARG A 9 -32.84 32.85 16.32
N VAL A 10 -32.15 33.29 15.29
CA VAL A 10 -31.64 32.46 14.21
C VAL A 10 -30.37 31.82 14.74
N LEU A 11 -30.45 30.55 15.06
CA LEU A 11 -29.25 29.72 15.29
C LEU A 11 -28.59 29.47 13.93
N SER A 12 -27.56 30.25 13.61
CA SER A 12 -26.69 29.96 12.48
C SER A 12 -25.79 28.83 12.88
N ALA A 13 -26.12 27.61 12.48
CA ALA A 13 -25.21 26.49 12.50
C ALA A 13 -24.11 26.76 11.44
N LEU A 14 -22.92 27.12 11.90
CA LEU A 14 -21.72 27.12 11.07
C LEU A 14 -21.39 25.65 10.76
N LEU A 15 -21.89 25.15 9.63
CA LEU A 15 -21.32 24.00 8.96
C LEU A 15 -19.98 24.47 8.37
N THR A 16 -18.91 24.23 9.09
CA THR A 16 -17.57 24.24 8.51
C THR A 16 -17.49 23.03 7.57
N ALA A 17 -17.87 23.25 6.32
CA ALA A 17 -17.57 22.30 5.26
C ALA A 17 -16.04 22.25 5.14
N LEU A 18 -15.42 21.17 5.61
CA LEU A 18 -14.07 20.80 5.21
C LEU A 18 -14.14 20.54 3.71
N VAL A 19 -13.82 21.55 2.92
CA VAL A 19 -13.54 21.38 1.50
C VAL A 19 -12.23 20.59 1.43
N VAL A 20 -12.35 19.29 1.34
CA VAL A 20 -11.26 18.47 0.83
C VAL A 20 -11.16 18.84 -0.64
N PRO A 21 -10.04 19.44 -1.10
CA PRO A 21 -9.91 19.73 -2.52
C PRO A 21 -10.02 18.39 -3.26
N ALA A 22 -11.01 18.31 -4.15
CA ALA A 22 -11.09 17.22 -5.09
C ALA A 22 -9.84 17.31 -5.98
N VAL A 23 -8.87 16.47 -5.71
CA VAL A 23 -7.67 16.33 -6.52
C VAL A 23 -8.10 15.63 -7.79
N VAL A 24 -8.50 16.38 -8.79
CA VAL A 24 -8.65 15.88 -10.15
C VAL A 24 -7.23 15.62 -10.66
N VAL A 25 -6.71 14.44 -10.41
CA VAL A 25 -5.54 13.96 -11.14
C VAL A 25 -6.04 13.65 -12.55
N ALA A 26 -5.80 14.57 -13.48
CA ALA A 26 -6.02 14.31 -14.89
C ALA A 26 -5.28 13.01 -15.25
N GLY A 27 -6.04 11.97 -15.60
CA GLY A 27 -5.49 10.70 -16.02
C GLY A 27 -4.65 10.92 -17.28
N LEU A 28 -3.34 10.90 -17.12
CA LEU A 28 -2.43 10.70 -18.24
C LEU A 28 -2.63 9.25 -18.69
N SER A 29 -3.39 9.08 -19.77
CA SER A 29 -3.45 7.83 -20.52
C SER A 29 -2.06 7.61 -21.13
N ILE A 30 -1.19 6.93 -20.41
CA ILE A 30 0.11 6.51 -20.94
C ILE A 30 -0.18 5.38 -21.92
N SER A 31 0.17 5.57 -23.18
CA SER A 31 0.07 4.53 -24.20
C SER A 31 0.88 3.30 -23.76
N PRO A 32 0.40 2.07 -24.00
CA PRO A 32 1.06 0.83 -23.53
C PRO A 32 2.52 0.66 -23.98
N ALA A 33 2.94 1.34 -25.04
CA ALA A 33 4.30 1.27 -25.57
C ALA A 33 5.36 2.03 -24.74
N ALA A 34 4.96 2.86 -23.76
CA ALA A 34 5.88 3.63 -22.92
C ALA A 34 6.13 2.99 -21.55
N ALA A 35 5.49 1.86 -21.25
CA ALA A 35 5.44 1.27 -19.93
C ALA A 35 6.65 0.38 -19.55
N HIS A 36 7.64 0.20 -20.42
CA HIS A 36 8.82 -0.66 -20.14
C HIS A 36 10.08 0.13 -19.76
N ALA A 37 9.96 1.26 -19.13
CA ALA A 37 10.95 2.31 -19.25
C ALA A 37 12.13 2.25 -18.29
N PHE A 38 12.16 1.44 -17.22
CA PHE A 38 13.18 1.62 -16.18
C PHE A 38 14.13 0.45 -15.99
N SER A 39 13.68 -0.79 -16.09
CA SER A 39 14.58 -1.95 -16.15
C SER A 39 15.10 -2.15 -17.56
N ARG A 40 16.37 -2.54 -17.71
CA ARG A 40 16.93 -2.83 -19.03
C ARG A 40 16.23 -4.02 -19.70
N ASP A 41 16.21 -4.05 -21.00
CA ASP A 41 15.73 -5.19 -21.79
C ASP A 41 16.55 -6.46 -21.52
N GLY A 42 15.89 -7.62 -21.62
CA GLY A 42 16.54 -8.94 -21.54
C GLY A 42 16.77 -9.45 -20.10
N LEU A 43 16.21 -8.79 -19.08
CA LEU A 43 16.12 -9.39 -17.76
C LEU A 43 15.21 -10.63 -17.78
N PRO A 44 15.51 -11.68 -17.00
CA PRO A 44 14.72 -12.92 -16.99
C PRO A 44 13.43 -12.72 -16.18
N VAL A 45 12.56 -11.82 -16.63
CA VAL A 45 11.23 -11.59 -16.04
C VAL A 45 10.23 -12.49 -16.71
N GLU A 46 9.47 -13.22 -15.92
CA GLU A 46 8.38 -14.09 -16.36
C GLU A 46 7.03 -13.48 -15.97
N TYR A 47 6.04 -13.61 -16.85
CA TYR A 47 4.65 -13.20 -16.59
C TYR A 47 3.83 -14.46 -16.33
N LEU A 48 3.52 -14.71 -15.06
CA LEU A 48 2.79 -15.89 -14.62
C LEU A 48 1.30 -15.57 -14.54
N ASP A 49 0.47 -16.47 -15.01
CA ASP A 49 -0.98 -16.42 -14.79
C ASP A 49 -1.34 -17.46 -13.70
N VAL A 50 -1.54 -16.97 -12.48
CA VAL A 50 -1.82 -17.80 -11.30
C VAL A 50 -3.32 -17.80 -11.03
N TYR A 51 -3.97 -18.96 -11.15
CA TYR A 51 -5.40 -19.06 -10.87
C TYR A 51 -5.65 -18.91 -9.38
N SER A 52 -6.47 -17.92 -9.02
CA SER A 52 -6.98 -17.73 -7.68
C SER A 52 -8.35 -18.42 -7.56
N THR A 53 -8.40 -19.51 -6.82
CA THR A 53 -9.65 -20.22 -6.52
C THR A 53 -10.61 -19.35 -5.71
N SER A 54 -10.05 -18.58 -4.76
CA SER A 54 -10.84 -17.72 -3.89
C SER A 54 -11.45 -16.51 -4.61
N MET A 55 -10.84 -16.04 -5.70
CA MET A 55 -11.37 -14.95 -6.54
C MET A 55 -12.01 -15.45 -7.84
N GLY A 56 -11.86 -16.74 -8.19
CA GLY A 56 -12.42 -17.35 -9.40
C GLY A 56 -11.83 -16.79 -10.71
N ARG A 57 -10.57 -16.33 -10.69
CA ARG A 57 -9.91 -15.71 -11.85
C ARG A 57 -8.39 -15.90 -11.81
N ASN A 58 -7.76 -15.76 -12.98
CA ASN A 58 -6.32 -15.65 -13.04
C ASN A 58 -5.85 -14.29 -12.54
N ILE A 59 -4.77 -14.30 -11.77
CA ILE A 59 -4.03 -13.12 -11.35
C ILE A 59 -2.67 -13.19 -12.02
N ARG A 60 -2.32 -12.15 -12.77
CA ARG A 60 -0.97 -12.02 -13.32
C ARG A 60 0.01 -11.73 -12.20
N VAL A 61 1.19 -12.35 -12.29
CA VAL A 61 2.30 -12.11 -11.38
C VAL A 61 3.55 -11.95 -12.21
N GLU A 62 4.21 -10.80 -12.09
CA GLU A 62 5.52 -10.57 -12.67
C GLU A 62 6.55 -11.17 -11.73
N PHE A 63 7.40 -12.04 -12.25
CA PHE A 63 8.33 -12.84 -11.46
C PHE A 63 9.74 -12.77 -12.03
N GLN A 64 10.72 -12.51 -11.17
CA GLN A 64 12.14 -12.66 -11.50
C GLN A 64 12.79 -13.62 -10.50
N GLY A 65 13.30 -14.75 -11.00
CA GLY A 65 14.03 -15.70 -10.18
C GLY A 65 15.40 -15.16 -9.77
N GLY A 66 15.80 -15.42 -8.52
CA GLY A 66 17.11 -14.99 -8.00
C GLY A 66 17.58 -15.82 -6.80
N GLY A 67 16.68 -16.59 -6.17
CA GLY A 67 16.97 -17.44 -5.02
C GLY A 67 15.70 -18.04 -4.44
N PRO A 68 15.79 -18.89 -3.41
CA PRO A 68 14.64 -19.59 -2.82
C PRO A 68 13.77 -18.68 -1.92
N LYS A 69 14.23 -17.48 -1.59
CA LYS A 69 13.45 -16.45 -0.88
C LYS A 69 13.03 -15.36 -1.84
N ALA A 70 11.92 -14.73 -1.56
CA ALA A 70 11.37 -13.69 -2.42
C ALA A 70 10.98 -12.44 -1.65
N VAL A 71 11.03 -11.28 -2.32
CA VAL A 71 10.33 -10.08 -1.91
C VAL A 71 9.05 -9.92 -2.73
N TYR A 72 7.92 -9.74 -2.05
CA TYR A 72 6.64 -9.40 -2.64
C TYR A 72 6.52 -7.87 -2.68
N LEU A 73 6.44 -7.28 -3.87
CA LEU A 73 6.29 -5.85 -4.07
C LEU A 73 4.83 -5.54 -4.41
N LEU A 74 4.13 -4.89 -3.49
CA LEU A 74 2.71 -4.59 -3.59
C LEU A 74 2.49 -3.18 -4.10
N ASP A 75 1.52 -3.01 -5.00
CA ASP A 75 1.20 -1.76 -5.69
C ASP A 75 0.34 -0.80 -4.84
N GLY A 76 0.16 0.43 -5.33
CA GLY A 76 -0.64 1.48 -4.71
C GLY A 76 -2.14 1.39 -5.00
N LEU A 77 -2.87 2.44 -4.59
CA LEU A 77 -4.34 2.52 -4.71
C LEU A 77 -4.83 2.39 -6.16
N ARG A 78 -4.05 2.86 -7.13
CA ARG A 78 -4.39 2.88 -8.56
C ARG A 78 -3.69 1.78 -9.35
N ALA A 79 -3.43 0.64 -8.71
CA ALA A 79 -2.86 -0.53 -9.36
C ALA A 79 -3.61 -0.86 -10.66
N GLN A 80 -2.87 -1.11 -11.71
CA GLN A 80 -3.40 -1.44 -13.04
C GLN A 80 -3.51 -2.97 -13.21
N ASP A 81 -4.29 -3.42 -14.21
CA ASP A 81 -4.50 -4.84 -14.45
C ASP A 81 -3.54 -5.43 -15.51
N ASP A 82 -2.63 -4.61 -16.06
CA ASP A 82 -1.66 -4.99 -17.09
C ASP A 82 -0.24 -5.19 -16.53
N PHE A 83 0.28 -4.24 -15.76
CA PHE A 83 1.59 -4.27 -15.14
C PHE A 83 1.55 -3.76 -13.69
N ASN A 84 2.50 -4.22 -12.89
CA ASN A 84 2.67 -3.72 -11.53
C ASN A 84 3.37 -2.35 -11.56
N GLY A 85 2.93 -1.43 -10.71
CA GLY A 85 3.49 -0.09 -10.63
C GLY A 85 4.99 -0.05 -10.32
N TRP A 86 5.53 -1.05 -9.62
CA TRP A 86 6.97 -1.17 -9.37
C TRP A 86 7.78 -1.44 -10.64
N ASP A 87 7.22 -2.18 -11.60
CA ASP A 87 7.86 -2.43 -12.89
C ASP A 87 7.82 -1.18 -13.78
N ILE A 88 6.65 -0.55 -13.90
CA ILE A 88 6.44 0.55 -14.84
C ILE A 88 6.93 1.93 -14.36
N ASN A 89 7.27 2.09 -13.09
CA ASN A 89 7.74 3.36 -12.52
C ASN A 89 9.13 3.29 -11.89
N THR A 90 9.74 2.11 -11.82
CA THR A 90 11.07 1.92 -11.21
C THR A 90 11.88 0.88 -11.97
N ALA A 91 13.17 0.79 -11.68
CA ALA A 91 14.02 -0.28 -12.17
C ALA A 91 14.14 -1.44 -11.15
N ALA A 92 13.03 -1.82 -10.49
CA ALA A 92 13.08 -2.79 -9.39
C ALA A 92 13.63 -4.15 -9.83
N PHE A 93 13.27 -4.66 -11.01
CA PHE A 93 13.84 -5.90 -11.53
C PHE A 93 15.35 -5.79 -11.79
N GLU A 94 15.83 -4.66 -12.30
CA GLU A 94 17.26 -4.40 -12.44
C GLU A 94 17.98 -4.38 -11.11
N TRP A 95 17.40 -3.69 -10.10
CA TRP A 95 18.03 -3.57 -8.77
C TRP A 95 18.14 -4.89 -8.05
N PHE A 96 17.21 -5.81 -8.25
CA PHE A 96 17.24 -7.15 -7.63
C PHE A 96 17.88 -8.24 -8.51
N TYR A 97 18.24 -7.93 -9.75
CA TYR A 97 18.91 -8.90 -10.61
C TYR A 97 20.21 -9.41 -9.95
N GLN A 98 20.37 -10.72 -9.90
CA GLN A 98 21.51 -11.40 -9.25
C GLN A 98 21.71 -11.05 -7.76
N SER A 99 20.68 -10.60 -7.07
CA SER A 99 20.74 -10.24 -5.64
C SER A 99 20.68 -11.43 -4.68
N GLY A 100 20.44 -12.64 -5.16
CA GLY A 100 20.28 -13.85 -4.35
C GLY A 100 18.86 -14.06 -3.80
N ILE A 101 17.92 -13.15 -4.11
CA ILE A 101 16.49 -13.32 -3.81
C ILE A 101 15.64 -13.10 -5.06
N SER A 102 14.48 -13.73 -5.08
CA SER A 102 13.48 -13.56 -6.15
C SER A 102 12.60 -12.35 -5.92
N VAL A 103 12.01 -11.83 -6.99
CA VAL A 103 11.03 -10.73 -6.96
C VAL A 103 9.68 -11.23 -7.43
N VAL A 104 8.63 -10.89 -6.70
CA VAL A 104 7.24 -11.26 -6.96
C VAL A 104 6.40 -9.98 -6.94
N MET A 105 5.82 -9.61 -8.08
CA MET A 105 4.98 -8.44 -8.23
C MET A 105 3.57 -8.87 -8.69
N PRO A 106 2.62 -9.07 -7.79
CA PRO A 106 1.23 -9.34 -8.17
C PRO A 106 0.64 -8.13 -8.90
N VAL A 107 -0.04 -8.36 -10.02
CA VAL A 107 -0.63 -7.32 -10.87
C VAL A 107 -2.11 -7.16 -10.56
N GLY A 108 -2.60 -5.92 -10.57
CA GLY A 108 -3.98 -5.58 -10.24
C GLY A 108 -4.19 -5.29 -8.76
N GLY A 109 -5.46 -5.38 -8.33
CA GLY A 109 -5.81 -5.08 -6.95
C GLY A 109 -6.04 -3.59 -6.67
N GLN A 110 -6.50 -2.84 -7.67
CA GLN A 110 -6.91 -1.44 -7.48
C GLN A 110 -7.86 -1.31 -6.29
N SER A 111 -7.55 -0.40 -5.37
CA SER A 111 -8.32 -0.15 -4.14
C SER A 111 -8.52 -1.37 -3.23
N SER A 112 -7.74 -2.45 -3.40
CA SER A 112 -7.95 -3.72 -2.69
C SER A 112 -7.51 -3.69 -1.23
N PHE A 113 -6.57 -2.83 -0.87
CA PHE A 113 -5.82 -2.89 0.41
C PHE A 113 -5.20 -4.27 0.67
N TYR A 114 -5.08 -5.09 -0.38
CA TYR A 114 -4.56 -6.46 -0.34
C TYR A 114 -5.15 -7.31 0.79
N THR A 115 -6.45 -7.11 1.05
CA THR A 115 -7.23 -7.79 2.08
C THR A 115 -8.37 -8.64 1.48
N ASP A 116 -8.97 -9.47 2.28
CA ASP A 116 -10.16 -10.22 1.90
C ASP A 116 -11.41 -9.38 2.16
N TRP A 117 -12.09 -9.01 1.10
CA TRP A 117 -13.32 -8.23 1.16
C TRP A 117 -14.52 -9.07 1.59
N TYR A 118 -15.52 -8.44 2.17
CA TYR A 118 -16.78 -9.10 2.51
C TYR A 118 -17.61 -9.48 1.28
N SER A 119 -17.61 -8.60 0.26
CA SER A 119 -18.42 -8.81 -0.96
C SER A 119 -17.80 -8.02 -2.15
N PRO A 120 -18.27 -8.29 -3.39
CA PRO A 120 -17.88 -7.49 -4.55
C PRO A 120 -18.23 -6.00 -4.34
N SER A 121 -17.42 -5.11 -4.89
CA SER A 121 -17.72 -3.67 -4.84
C SER A 121 -19.02 -3.34 -5.57
N ALA A 122 -19.99 -2.78 -4.85
CA ALA A 122 -21.32 -2.50 -5.40
C ALA A 122 -21.35 -1.31 -6.36
N LEU A 123 -20.39 -0.37 -6.25
CA LEU A 123 -20.47 0.91 -6.95
C LEU A 123 -19.81 0.90 -8.34
N ASN A 124 -18.90 -0.02 -8.61
CA ASN A 124 -18.17 -0.13 -9.88
C ASN A 124 -18.50 -1.40 -10.68
N LYS A 125 -19.58 -2.10 -10.31
CA LYS A 125 -20.05 -3.34 -10.98
C LYS A 125 -19.02 -4.48 -10.95
N GLN A 126 -18.14 -4.53 -9.95
CA GLN A 126 -17.21 -5.64 -9.78
C GLN A 126 -18.00 -6.94 -9.56
N THR A 127 -17.69 -7.99 -10.32
CA THR A 127 -18.42 -9.26 -10.30
C THR A 127 -17.81 -10.32 -9.38
N TYR A 128 -16.62 -10.08 -8.86
CA TYR A 128 -15.88 -10.99 -7.98
C TYR A 128 -15.50 -10.30 -6.67
N THR A 129 -15.40 -11.08 -5.61
CA THR A 129 -14.94 -10.57 -4.30
C THR A 129 -13.42 -10.60 -4.24
N TYR A 130 -12.80 -9.50 -3.87
CA TYR A 130 -11.37 -9.50 -3.58
C TYR A 130 -11.04 -10.42 -2.41
N LYS A 131 -10.08 -11.32 -2.61
CA LYS A 131 -9.53 -12.25 -1.63
C LYS A 131 -7.99 -12.19 -1.68
N TRP A 132 -7.48 -10.99 -1.61
CA TRP A 132 -6.06 -10.74 -1.80
C TRP A 132 -5.18 -11.29 -0.68
N GLU A 133 -5.64 -11.23 0.57
CA GLU A 133 -4.87 -11.85 1.67
C GLU A 133 -4.79 -13.36 1.48
N THR A 134 -5.91 -14.03 1.18
CA THR A 134 -5.93 -15.46 0.84
C THR A 134 -5.02 -15.77 -0.35
N PHE A 135 -5.08 -14.97 -1.42
CA PHE A 135 -4.23 -15.18 -2.59
C PHE A 135 -2.74 -15.08 -2.23
N LEU A 136 -2.33 -14.01 -1.56
CA LEU A 136 -0.93 -13.72 -1.24
C LEU A 136 -0.33 -14.66 -0.20
N THR A 137 -1.14 -15.29 0.64
CA THR A 137 -0.64 -16.08 1.79
C THR A 137 -0.91 -17.57 1.68
N GLN A 138 -1.77 -18.00 0.75
CA GLN A 138 -2.11 -19.42 0.56
C GLN A 138 -1.93 -19.86 -0.90
N GLU A 139 -2.57 -19.19 -1.86
CA GLU A 139 -2.62 -19.64 -3.24
C GLU A 139 -1.31 -19.36 -3.98
N LEU A 140 -0.84 -18.12 -3.97
CA LEU A 140 0.40 -17.71 -4.64
C LEU A 140 1.65 -18.38 -4.05
N PRO A 141 1.86 -18.47 -2.72
CA PRO A 141 3.01 -19.18 -2.18
C PRO A 141 3.03 -20.66 -2.55
N THR A 142 1.88 -21.33 -2.57
CA THR A 142 1.77 -22.73 -3.01
C THR A 142 2.16 -22.89 -4.47
N TYR A 143 1.67 -22.00 -5.33
CA TYR A 143 2.04 -21.99 -6.76
C TYR A 143 3.54 -21.76 -6.95
N LEU A 144 4.10 -20.77 -6.27
CA LEU A 144 5.52 -20.41 -6.39
C LEU A 144 6.43 -21.51 -5.83
N ALA A 145 6.06 -22.18 -4.74
CA ALA A 145 6.82 -23.29 -4.20
C ALA A 145 6.87 -24.47 -5.19
N THR A 146 5.74 -24.80 -5.79
CA THR A 146 5.63 -25.92 -6.72
C THR A 146 6.32 -25.66 -8.06
N ASN A 147 6.17 -24.43 -8.61
CA ASN A 147 6.58 -24.13 -9.97
C ASN A 147 7.88 -23.33 -10.08
N LYS A 148 8.29 -22.64 -9.02
CA LYS A 148 9.44 -21.74 -8.98
C LYS A 148 10.42 -22.03 -7.85
N GLN A 149 10.15 -23.03 -7.02
CA GLN A 149 11.00 -23.44 -5.88
C GLN A 149 11.21 -22.31 -4.85
N ILE A 150 10.25 -21.40 -4.74
CA ILE A 150 10.25 -20.35 -3.72
C ILE A 150 9.74 -20.91 -2.40
N SER A 151 10.43 -20.62 -1.32
CA SER A 151 10.02 -21.01 0.04
C SER A 151 8.67 -20.37 0.40
N VAL A 152 7.78 -21.12 1.02
CA VAL A 152 6.52 -20.59 1.56
C VAL A 152 6.74 -19.78 2.84
N THR A 153 7.95 -19.81 3.42
CA THR A 153 8.30 -19.12 4.67
C THR A 153 9.53 -18.25 4.51
N GLY A 154 9.68 -17.25 5.38
CA GLY A 154 10.89 -16.44 5.48
C GLY A 154 11.11 -15.50 4.30
N ASN A 155 10.03 -14.98 3.69
CA ASN A 155 10.04 -14.02 2.61
C ASN A 155 9.94 -12.57 3.13
N GLY A 156 10.03 -11.60 2.23
CA GLY A 156 9.80 -10.19 2.49
C GLY A 156 8.55 -9.68 1.78
N VAL A 157 7.92 -8.65 2.33
CA VAL A 157 6.83 -7.92 1.67
C VAL A 157 7.08 -6.43 1.80
N VAL A 158 6.97 -5.70 0.70
CA VAL A 158 7.11 -4.23 0.67
C VAL A 158 5.92 -3.64 -0.05
N GLY A 159 5.28 -2.68 0.58
CA GLY A 159 4.17 -1.95 0.01
C GLY A 159 4.35 -0.43 0.11
N LEU A 160 3.64 0.28 -0.72
CA LEU A 160 3.62 1.74 -0.75
C LEU A 160 2.19 2.27 -0.64
N SER A 161 2.00 3.47 -0.09
CA SER A 161 0.68 4.09 -0.05
C SER A 161 -0.37 3.14 0.53
N MET A 162 -1.40 2.78 -0.23
CA MET A 162 -2.43 1.79 0.12
C MET A 162 -1.83 0.49 0.67
N SER A 163 -0.84 -0.06 -0.02
CA SER A 163 -0.26 -1.35 0.35
C SER A 163 0.79 -1.27 1.45
N GLY A 164 1.26 -0.08 1.84
CA GLY A 164 2.20 0.06 2.95
C GLY A 164 1.64 -0.46 4.27
N GLY A 165 0.39 -0.13 4.58
CA GLY A 165 -0.31 -0.72 5.72
C GLY A 165 -0.57 -2.21 5.56
N ALA A 166 -0.98 -2.64 4.35
CA ALA A 166 -1.24 -4.05 4.04
C ALA A 166 0.01 -4.93 4.24
N ALA A 167 1.20 -4.46 3.85
CA ALA A 167 2.44 -5.20 4.07
C ALA A 167 2.69 -5.49 5.56
N LEU A 168 2.41 -4.53 6.44
CA LEU A 168 2.53 -4.72 7.89
C LEU A 168 1.47 -5.67 8.44
N ILE A 169 0.25 -5.59 7.94
CA ILE A 169 -0.85 -6.48 8.34
C ILE A 169 -0.57 -7.93 7.90
N LEU A 170 -0.11 -8.13 6.67
CA LEU A 170 0.31 -9.45 6.21
C LEU A 170 1.41 -10.03 7.11
N ALA A 171 2.41 -9.24 7.49
CA ALA A 171 3.47 -9.70 8.39
C ALA A 171 2.96 -9.96 9.82
N ALA A 172 2.02 -9.18 10.33
CA ALA A 172 1.44 -9.38 11.66
C ALA A 172 0.67 -10.69 11.79
N PHE A 173 -0.08 -11.07 10.73
CA PHE A 173 -0.94 -12.27 10.74
C PHE A 173 -0.29 -13.50 10.09
N HIS A 174 0.77 -13.32 9.29
CA HIS A 174 1.49 -14.40 8.60
C HIS A 174 3.02 -14.34 8.88
N PRO A 175 3.45 -14.34 10.16
CA PRO A 175 4.85 -14.11 10.52
C PRO A 175 5.80 -15.22 10.04
N ALA A 176 5.32 -16.44 9.84
CA ALA A 176 6.13 -17.51 9.27
C ALA A 176 6.48 -17.24 7.79
N GLN A 177 5.55 -16.61 7.06
CA GLN A 177 5.75 -16.27 5.65
C GLN A 177 6.62 -15.03 5.49
N PHE A 178 6.40 -13.98 6.31
CA PHE A 178 7.05 -12.68 6.14
C PHE A 178 7.95 -12.33 7.32
N ARG A 179 9.28 -12.47 7.13
CA ARG A 179 10.31 -12.07 8.12
C ARG A 179 10.71 -10.61 7.98
N PHE A 180 10.45 -9.99 6.84
CA PHE A 180 10.68 -8.57 6.57
C PHE A 180 9.40 -7.92 6.04
N ALA A 181 9.07 -6.73 6.54
CA ALA A 181 7.98 -5.92 6.01
C ALA A 181 8.39 -4.46 5.87
N GLY A 182 8.21 -3.92 4.65
CA GLY A 182 8.47 -2.52 4.32
C GLY A 182 7.18 -1.76 4.08
N SER A 183 7.02 -0.59 4.69
CA SER A 183 5.93 0.34 4.44
C SER A 183 6.49 1.68 4.00
N LEU A 184 6.19 2.07 2.76
CA LEU A 184 6.64 3.33 2.16
C LEU A 184 5.43 4.25 2.02
N SER A 185 5.40 5.33 2.81
CA SER A 185 4.28 6.29 2.85
C SER A 185 2.92 5.63 3.10
N GLY A 186 2.88 4.55 3.91
CA GLY A 186 1.66 3.79 4.19
C GLY A 186 0.69 4.55 5.10
N PHE A 187 -0.61 4.26 4.98
CA PHE A 187 -1.62 4.74 5.92
C PHE A 187 -1.71 3.75 7.08
N LEU A 188 -1.02 4.06 8.21
CA LEU A 188 -0.79 3.11 9.29
C LEU A 188 -1.79 3.20 10.46
N ASN A 189 -2.81 4.04 10.33
CA ASN A 189 -3.91 4.18 11.31
C ASN A 189 -5.29 4.28 10.66
N PRO A 190 -5.66 3.35 9.74
CA PRO A 190 -6.88 3.43 8.94
C PRO A 190 -8.17 3.38 9.75
N SER A 191 -8.15 2.87 10.99
CA SER A 191 -9.35 2.76 11.85
C SER A 191 -9.74 4.07 12.55
N THR A 192 -8.96 5.14 12.40
CA THR A 192 -9.37 6.46 12.92
C THR A 192 -10.49 7.06 12.06
N ILE A 193 -11.42 7.79 12.71
CA ILE A 193 -12.59 8.39 12.01
C ILE A 193 -12.16 9.24 10.80
N PHE A 194 -11.07 9.99 10.94
CA PHE A 194 -10.56 10.82 9.86
C PHE A 194 -10.06 9.95 8.68
N MET A 195 -9.24 8.93 8.96
CA MET A 195 -8.68 8.07 7.92
C MET A 195 -9.73 7.16 7.27
N THR A 196 -10.71 6.68 8.02
CA THR A 196 -11.84 5.94 7.47
C THR A 196 -12.55 6.72 6.37
N ASN A 197 -12.81 8.02 6.60
CA ASN A 197 -13.44 8.89 5.60
C ASN A 197 -12.49 9.22 4.44
N ALA A 198 -11.21 9.47 4.71
CA ALA A 198 -10.22 9.73 3.68
C ALA A 198 -10.05 8.53 2.72
N ILE A 199 -9.99 7.32 3.25
CA ILE A 199 -9.93 6.07 2.47
C ILE A 199 -11.20 5.90 1.63
N ARG A 200 -12.38 6.16 2.20
CA ARG A 200 -13.66 6.11 1.45
C ARG A 200 -13.63 7.01 0.23
N VAL A 201 -13.22 8.26 0.40
CA VAL A 201 -13.13 9.23 -0.70
C VAL A 201 -12.09 8.81 -1.73
N ALA A 202 -10.91 8.37 -1.29
CA ALA A 202 -9.85 7.92 -2.17
C ALA A 202 -10.25 6.71 -3.02
N MET A 203 -10.96 5.73 -2.44
CA MET A 203 -11.44 4.54 -3.16
C MET A 203 -12.55 4.88 -4.16
N LEU A 204 -13.44 5.83 -3.82
CA LEU A 204 -14.45 6.32 -4.76
C LEU A 204 -13.80 7.02 -5.96
N ASP A 205 -12.82 7.87 -5.70
CA ASP A 205 -12.07 8.59 -6.74
C ASP A 205 -11.21 7.66 -7.60
N ALA A 206 -10.61 6.63 -7.02
CA ALA A 206 -9.76 5.69 -7.74
C ALA A 206 -10.51 4.81 -8.76
N GLY A 207 -11.81 4.60 -8.59
CA GLY A 207 -12.57 3.72 -9.50
C GLY A 207 -13.93 3.32 -8.94
N SER A 208 -14.55 4.20 -8.15
CA SER A 208 -15.86 3.97 -7.54
C SER A 208 -15.92 2.69 -6.70
N TYR A 209 -14.85 2.39 -5.97
CA TYR A 209 -14.83 1.25 -5.05
C TYR A 209 -15.55 1.56 -3.74
N SER A 210 -16.35 0.61 -3.26
CA SER A 210 -17.09 0.74 -2.01
C SER A 210 -16.30 0.18 -0.84
N VAL A 211 -15.88 1.05 0.07
CA VAL A 211 -15.16 0.64 1.28
C VAL A 211 -16.02 -0.21 2.22
N ASP A 212 -17.35 -0.04 2.19
CA ASP A 212 -18.25 -0.84 3.02
C ASP A 212 -18.33 -2.30 2.55
N ASN A 213 -18.06 -2.56 1.26
CA ASN A 213 -17.91 -3.92 0.74
C ASN A 213 -16.54 -4.53 1.11
N MET A 214 -15.54 -3.70 1.44
CA MET A 214 -14.23 -4.13 1.89
C MET A 214 -14.24 -4.50 3.38
N TRP A 215 -14.49 -3.53 4.26
CA TRP A 215 -14.34 -3.66 5.72
C TRP A 215 -15.60 -3.27 6.50
N GLY A 216 -16.73 -3.12 5.82
CA GLY A 216 -17.96 -2.70 6.47
C GLY A 216 -17.98 -1.22 6.91
N PRO A 217 -18.99 -0.84 7.69
CA PRO A 217 -19.10 0.53 8.21
C PRO A 217 -17.95 0.86 9.18
N PRO A 218 -17.74 2.17 9.52
CA PRO A 218 -16.58 2.61 10.32
C PRO A 218 -16.41 1.96 11.70
N TRP A 219 -17.45 1.37 12.24
CA TRP A 219 -17.42 0.68 13.54
C TRP A 219 -17.18 -0.84 13.41
N ASP A 220 -17.06 -1.36 12.19
CA ASP A 220 -16.78 -2.78 11.95
C ASP A 220 -15.37 -3.15 12.46
N PRO A 221 -15.22 -4.31 13.14
CA PRO A 221 -13.93 -4.77 13.65
C PRO A 221 -12.85 -4.93 12.58
N ALA A 222 -13.20 -5.12 11.31
CA ALA A 222 -12.24 -5.24 10.22
C ALA A 222 -11.33 -4.01 10.07
N TRP A 223 -11.82 -2.81 10.37
CA TRP A 223 -11.00 -1.61 10.38
C TRP A 223 -9.84 -1.71 11.37
N ARG A 224 -10.13 -2.17 12.60
CA ARG A 224 -9.12 -2.35 13.63
C ARG A 224 -8.20 -3.55 13.36
N ARG A 225 -8.73 -4.61 12.78
CA ARG A 225 -7.94 -5.77 12.36
C ARG A 225 -6.89 -5.35 11.32
N ASN A 226 -7.23 -4.47 10.40
CA ASN A 226 -6.37 -4.01 9.31
C ASN A 226 -5.66 -2.68 9.62
N ASP A 227 -5.52 -2.33 10.90
CA ASP A 227 -4.82 -1.12 11.36
C ASP A 227 -3.46 -1.49 11.99
N PRO A 228 -2.33 -1.18 11.31
CA PRO A 228 -0.99 -1.47 11.84
C PRO A 228 -0.73 -0.89 13.22
N THR A 229 -1.26 0.31 13.53
CA THR A 229 -1.09 0.93 14.86
C THR A 229 -1.78 0.11 15.94
N VAL A 230 -2.96 -0.44 15.65
CA VAL A 230 -3.68 -1.35 16.55
C VAL A 230 -2.94 -2.69 16.67
N GLN A 231 -2.34 -3.17 15.57
CA GLN A 231 -1.63 -4.46 15.51
C GLN A 231 -0.15 -4.37 15.90
N ALA A 232 0.32 -3.24 16.43
CA ALA A 232 1.72 -3.05 16.80
C ALA A 232 2.26 -4.14 17.72
N GLN A 233 1.47 -4.61 18.69
CA GLN A 233 1.87 -5.70 19.58
C GLN A 233 2.02 -7.04 18.84
N ALA A 234 1.15 -7.33 17.87
CA ALA A 234 1.27 -8.53 17.05
C ALA A 234 2.55 -8.51 16.20
N LEU A 235 2.89 -7.35 15.61
CA LEU A 235 4.14 -7.15 14.86
C LEU A 235 5.38 -7.34 15.74
N VAL A 236 5.36 -6.86 16.99
CA VAL A 236 6.44 -7.09 17.96
C VAL A 236 6.56 -8.57 18.28
N ALA A 237 5.44 -9.26 18.56
CA ALA A 237 5.43 -10.69 18.86
C ALA A 237 5.87 -11.55 17.66
N ALA A 238 5.56 -11.13 16.45
CA ALA A 238 6.00 -11.77 15.20
C ALA A 238 7.53 -11.72 15.02
N GLY A 239 8.22 -10.75 15.63
CA GLY A 239 9.66 -10.56 15.46
C GLY A 239 10.07 -10.12 14.04
N THR A 240 9.12 -9.73 13.19
CA THR A 240 9.37 -9.28 11.82
C THR A 240 10.28 -8.07 11.79
N ARG A 241 11.28 -8.05 10.90
CA ARG A 241 12.10 -6.88 10.62
C ARG A 241 11.27 -5.85 9.86
N LEU A 242 11.16 -4.62 10.37
CA LEU A 242 10.34 -3.56 9.78
C LEU A 242 11.20 -2.45 9.20
N TYR A 243 10.78 -1.91 8.04
CA TYR A 243 11.30 -0.68 7.47
C TYR A 243 10.13 0.27 7.16
N ILE A 244 10.11 1.41 7.82
CA ILE A 244 9.00 2.37 7.72
C ILE A 244 9.54 3.70 7.22
N TYR A 245 9.04 4.15 6.08
CA TYR A 245 9.36 5.45 5.51
C TYR A 245 8.10 6.28 5.33
N CYS A 246 8.15 7.54 5.70
CA CYS A 246 7.16 8.54 5.34
C CYS A 246 7.76 9.94 5.50
N ALA A 247 7.67 10.77 4.47
CA ALA A 247 8.07 12.15 4.52
C ALA A 247 6.91 13.08 4.97
N PRO A 248 7.18 14.34 5.32
CA PRO A 248 6.11 15.26 5.76
C PRO A 248 5.38 15.96 4.60
N GLY A 249 5.71 15.67 3.35
CA GLY A 249 5.39 16.47 2.18
C GLY A 249 6.48 17.51 1.89
N GLY A 250 6.34 18.19 0.76
CA GLY A 250 7.30 19.20 0.29
C GLY A 250 8.25 18.66 -0.76
N SER A 251 8.44 19.45 -1.82
CA SER A 251 9.26 19.10 -2.97
C SER A 251 10.75 19.09 -2.65
N THR A 252 11.49 18.24 -3.36
CA THR A 252 12.94 18.19 -3.38
C THR A 252 13.41 18.19 -4.84
N PRO A 253 14.71 18.27 -5.16
CA PRO A 253 15.18 18.20 -6.54
C PRO A 253 14.75 16.97 -7.35
N ILE A 254 14.30 15.91 -6.68
CA ILE A 254 13.74 14.72 -7.35
C ILE A 254 12.40 15.02 -8.07
N ASP A 255 11.73 16.11 -7.68
CA ASP A 255 10.46 16.55 -8.25
C ASP A 255 10.62 17.60 -9.36
N ASP A 256 11.83 18.01 -9.74
CA ASP A 256 12.09 19.14 -10.66
C ASP A 256 11.37 19.03 -12.01
N ASN A 257 11.06 17.82 -12.48
CA ASN A 257 10.34 17.56 -13.72
C ASN A 257 8.87 17.17 -13.51
N THR A 258 8.35 17.33 -12.30
CA THR A 258 6.97 16.96 -11.97
C THR A 258 6.05 18.17 -12.13
N ASP A 259 4.87 17.98 -12.75
CA ASP A 259 3.83 19.02 -12.81
C ASP A 259 3.50 19.54 -11.41
N ALA A 260 3.38 20.87 -11.27
CA ALA A 260 3.18 21.53 -9.98
C ALA A 260 1.88 21.09 -9.28
N GLY A 261 0.81 20.80 -10.03
CA GLY A 261 -0.45 20.30 -9.48
C GLY A 261 -0.31 18.87 -8.94
N VAL A 262 0.42 18.03 -9.66
CA VAL A 262 0.75 16.66 -9.22
C VAL A 262 1.64 16.69 -7.97
N ALA A 263 2.66 17.54 -7.94
CA ALA A 263 3.55 17.69 -6.79
C ALA A 263 2.79 18.19 -5.54
N LEU A 264 1.87 19.15 -5.69
CA LEU A 264 1.04 19.64 -4.59
C LEU A 264 0.11 18.56 -4.03
N SER A 265 -0.48 17.76 -4.90
CA SER A 265 -1.35 16.64 -4.51
C SER A 265 -0.57 15.56 -3.79
N ALA A 266 0.60 15.19 -4.29
CA ALA A 266 1.51 14.24 -3.67
C ALA A 266 2.01 14.72 -2.30
N SER A 267 2.31 16.03 -2.18
CA SER A 267 2.69 16.64 -0.91
C SER A 267 1.59 16.56 0.14
N SER A 268 0.34 16.80 -0.27
CA SER A 268 -0.82 16.74 0.63
C SER A 268 -1.08 15.31 1.12
N LEU A 269 -0.97 14.30 0.25
CA LEU A 269 -1.13 12.89 0.62
C LEU A 269 -0.03 12.45 1.59
N GLU A 270 1.22 12.85 1.35
CA GLU A 270 2.34 12.51 2.23
C GLU A 270 2.18 13.16 3.62
N SER A 271 1.76 14.43 3.66
CA SER A 271 1.46 15.13 4.91
C SER A 271 0.35 14.45 5.70
N LEU A 272 -0.61 13.85 5.02
CA LEU A 272 -1.68 13.08 5.63
C LEU A 272 -1.16 11.78 6.25
N ALA A 273 -0.25 11.11 5.56
CA ALA A 273 0.28 9.81 5.99
C ALA A 273 1.25 9.93 7.18
N VAL A 274 2.06 10.99 7.26
CA VAL A 274 3.16 11.08 8.23
C VAL A 274 2.70 11.03 9.68
N ALA A 275 1.54 11.61 10.00
CA ALA A 275 0.99 11.56 11.36
C ALA A 275 0.66 10.13 11.79
N GLY A 276 0.06 9.33 10.91
CA GLY A 276 -0.22 7.92 11.13
C GLY A 276 1.05 7.08 11.30
N ASN A 277 2.09 7.37 10.52
CA ASN A 277 3.39 6.69 10.63
C ASN A 277 4.09 6.98 11.96
N LYS A 278 4.04 8.22 12.45
CA LYS A 278 4.56 8.60 13.77
C LYS A 278 3.75 7.96 14.91
N ALA A 279 2.42 7.88 14.77
CA ALA A 279 1.56 7.18 15.73
C ALA A 279 1.91 5.69 15.79
N PHE A 280 2.13 5.06 14.64
CA PHE A 280 2.60 3.67 14.57
C PHE A 280 3.96 3.49 15.26
N GLN A 281 4.94 4.38 15.02
CA GLN A 281 6.24 4.34 15.70
C GLN A 281 6.09 4.36 17.22
N GLN A 282 5.22 5.23 17.75
CA GLN A 282 4.96 5.33 19.18
C GLN A 282 4.29 4.05 19.71
N ALA A 283 3.27 3.53 19.02
CA ALA A 283 2.59 2.29 19.42
C ALA A 283 3.54 1.08 19.38
N TYR A 284 4.37 0.97 18.35
CA TYR A 284 5.37 -0.10 18.22
C TYR A 284 6.41 -0.04 19.35
N ALA A 285 6.92 1.15 19.66
CA ALA A 285 7.85 1.34 20.78
C ALA A 285 7.19 1.05 22.13
N ALA A 286 5.94 1.48 22.34
CA ALA A 286 5.17 1.19 23.57
C ALA A 286 4.90 -0.32 23.76
N ALA A 287 4.74 -1.06 22.64
CA ALA A 287 4.64 -2.52 22.67
C ALA A 287 5.99 -3.23 22.90
N GLY A 288 7.08 -2.50 23.06
CA GLY A 288 8.43 -3.05 23.28
C GLY A 288 9.20 -3.35 21.98
N GLY A 289 8.71 -2.90 20.84
CA GLY A 289 9.30 -3.15 19.52
C GLY A 289 10.66 -2.44 19.36
N ARG A 290 11.65 -3.18 18.84
CA ARG A 290 13.02 -2.69 18.60
C ARG A 290 13.58 -3.12 17.25
N ASN A 291 12.87 -3.97 16.52
CA ASN A 291 13.31 -4.53 15.25
C ASN A 291 12.76 -3.75 14.06
N ALA A 292 12.88 -2.41 14.09
CA ALA A 292 12.37 -1.53 13.04
C ALA A 292 13.32 -0.38 12.75
N THR A 293 13.43 -0.03 11.46
CA THR A 293 14.03 1.21 10.98
C THR A 293 12.91 2.19 10.63
N PHE A 294 12.95 3.40 11.19
CA PHE A 294 12.03 4.48 10.86
C PHE A 294 12.79 5.61 10.17
N VAL A 295 12.33 5.99 8.98
CA VAL A 295 12.92 7.04 8.15
C VAL A 295 11.90 8.15 7.94
N PHE A 296 12.11 9.28 8.60
CA PHE A 296 11.28 10.48 8.48
C PHE A 296 12.17 11.65 8.04
N PRO A 297 12.39 11.83 6.72
CA PRO A 297 13.22 12.93 6.22
C PRO A 297 12.54 14.28 6.44
N ALA A 298 13.28 15.36 6.20
CA ALA A 298 12.76 16.74 6.36
C ALA A 298 11.76 17.14 5.26
N SER A 299 11.81 16.51 4.08
CA SER A 299 10.91 16.75 2.93
C SER A 299 10.82 15.52 2.06
N GLY A 300 9.83 15.50 1.17
CA GLY A 300 9.57 14.42 0.21
C GLY A 300 8.09 14.28 -0.06
N ASN A 301 7.75 13.75 -1.21
CA ASN A 301 6.38 13.65 -1.72
C ASN A 301 5.90 12.19 -1.83
N HIS A 302 4.59 12.02 -1.97
CA HIS A 302 3.90 10.75 -2.17
C HIS A 302 4.02 10.31 -3.63
N SER A 303 5.22 9.85 -4.04
CA SER A 303 5.48 9.56 -5.44
C SER A 303 6.56 8.48 -5.66
N TRP A 304 6.52 7.87 -6.84
CA TRP A 304 7.37 6.76 -7.24
C TRP A 304 8.88 7.01 -7.10
N PRO A 305 9.44 8.17 -7.45
CA PRO A 305 10.86 8.41 -7.28
C PRO A 305 11.36 8.24 -5.84
N TYR A 306 10.57 8.70 -4.86
CA TYR A 306 10.91 8.51 -3.43
C TYR A 306 10.81 7.04 -3.02
N TRP A 307 9.75 6.35 -3.42
CA TRP A 307 9.59 4.93 -3.10
C TRP A 307 10.68 4.07 -3.74
N GLY A 308 11.08 4.38 -4.97
CA GLY A 308 12.22 3.74 -5.64
C GLY A 308 13.53 3.93 -4.89
N GLN A 309 13.81 5.14 -4.39
CA GLN A 309 14.99 5.40 -3.54
C GLN A 309 14.95 4.59 -2.25
N GLN A 310 13.77 4.50 -1.61
CA GLN A 310 13.62 3.75 -0.37
C GLN A 310 13.73 2.24 -0.60
N LEU A 311 13.22 1.71 -1.71
CA LEU A 311 13.40 0.31 -2.07
C LEU A 311 14.88 -0.05 -2.22
N GLN A 312 15.68 0.83 -2.84
CA GLN A 312 17.13 0.63 -2.92
C GLN A 312 17.81 0.75 -1.54
N ALA A 313 17.39 1.70 -0.71
CA ALA A 313 17.94 1.89 0.63
C ALA A 313 17.70 0.69 1.56
N LEU A 314 16.49 0.11 1.54
CA LEU A 314 16.14 -1.05 2.37
C LEU A 314 16.67 -2.37 1.81
N LYS A 315 17.08 -2.45 0.54
CA LYS A 315 17.44 -3.69 -0.15
C LYS A 315 18.48 -4.52 0.60
N GLY A 316 19.54 -3.88 1.10
CA GLY A 316 20.61 -4.57 1.83
C GLY A 316 20.11 -5.24 3.12
N ASP A 317 19.31 -4.52 3.91
CA ASP A 317 18.69 -5.02 5.14
C ASP A 317 17.68 -6.15 4.85
N LEU A 318 16.86 -5.98 3.80
CA LEU A 318 15.96 -7.02 3.32
C LEU A 318 16.69 -8.30 2.96
N ILE A 319 17.72 -8.23 2.10
CA ILE A 319 18.48 -9.41 1.65
C ILE A 319 19.16 -10.11 2.83
N ALA A 320 19.78 -9.34 3.73
CA ALA A 320 20.41 -9.90 4.93
C ALA A 320 19.38 -10.61 5.84
N THR A 321 18.19 -10.02 6.01
CA THR A 321 17.11 -10.62 6.82
C THR A 321 16.58 -11.92 6.21
N LEU A 322 16.46 -12.01 4.88
CA LEU A 322 15.91 -13.20 4.23
C LEU A 322 16.90 -14.37 4.15
N ASN A 323 18.20 -14.09 4.12
CA ASN A 323 19.26 -15.10 4.01
C ASN A 323 19.85 -15.51 5.37
N GLY A 324 19.55 -14.80 6.45
CA GLY A 324 19.91 -15.13 7.83
C GLY A 324 18.83 -15.95 8.50
#